data_12615352126f7d089ac437ed14d7fbb7
#
_entry.id   12615352126f7d089ac437ed14d7fbb7
#
_cell.length_a   1.000
_cell.length_b   1.000
_cell.length_c   1.000
_cell.angle_alpha   90.00
_cell.angle_beta   90.00
_cell.angle_gamma   90.00
#
_symmetry.space_group_name_H-M   'P 1'
#
loop_
_entity.id
_entity.type
_entity.pdbx_description
1 polymer ?
#
loop_
_entity_poly.entity_id
_entity_poly.type
_entity_poly.pdbx_seq_one_letter_code
_entity_poly.pdbx_strand_id
1 'polypeptide(L)'
;FNAMLKYAFGVLYGKVEKALIIAGLDPFVGVLHTDNYNKKSLVFDVIEQYRFIAINTVFSLFSRKKVNKKHFDKIYGGFKLNKEGKVLLLSSLVEKLEKRKKYNGRLLTNLDIIQHESHQLANFLIGKE
;
A
#
# COMPACT_ATOMS: atom_id res chain seq x y z
N PHE A 1 -15.46 -8.51 2.13
CA PHE A 1 -14.39 -8.27 1.16
C PHE A 1 -13.98 -6.80 1.12
N ASN A 2 -14.95 -5.90 0.94
CA ASN A 2 -14.65 -4.47 0.84
C ASN A 2 -14.04 -3.88 2.10
N ALA A 3 -14.51 -4.29 3.27
CA ALA A 3 -13.97 -3.77 4.54
C ALA A 3 -12.49 -4.14 4.69
N MET A 4 -12.15 -5.37 4.34
CA MET A 4 -10.78 -5.84 4.41
C MET A 4 -9.90 -5.17 3.36
N LEU A 5 -10.42 -4.99 2.16
CA LEU A 5 -9.70 -4.33 1.07
C LEU A 5 -9.39 -2.87 1.42
N LYS A 6 -10.35 -2.15 1.99
CA LYS A 6 -10.13 -0.77 2.41
C LYS A 6 -9.03 -0.68 3.46
N TYR A 7 -9.02 -1.61 4.41
CA TYR A 7 -7.99 -1.62 5.44
C TYR A 7 -6.61 -1.91 4.84
N ALA A 8 -6.56 -2.86 3.89
CA ALA A 8 -5.31 -3.18 3.22
C ALA A 8 -4.74 -1.98 2.46
N PHE A 9 -5.61 -1.24 1.75
CA PHE A 9 -5.19 -0.03 1.06
C PHE A 9 -4.68 1.02 2.04
N GLY A 10 -5.31 1.15 3.20
CA GLY A 10 -4.87 2.10 4.22
C GLY A 10 -3.46 1.80 4.72
N VAL A 11 -3.17 0.52 4.96
CA VAL A 11 -1.83 0.10 5.39
C VAL A 11 -0.81 0.35 4.28
N LEU A 12 -1.16 -0.04 3.05
CA LEU A 12 -0.28 0.17 1.91
C LEU A 12 -0.02 1.66 1.67
N TYR A 13 -1.06 2.47 1.80
CA TYR A 13 -0.96 3.91 1.70
C TYR A 13 0.09 4.46 2.67
N GLY A 14 0.05 4.00 3.94
CA GLY A 14 1.03 4.43 4.93
C GLY A 14 2.44 4.02 4.58
N LYS A 15 2.63 2.83 3.99
CA LYS A 15 3.95 2.37 3.58
C LYS A 15 4.50 3.21 2.43
N VAL A 16 3.66 3.53 1.45
CA VAL A 16 4.06 4.37 0.32
C VAL A 16 4.36 5.79 0.79
N GLU A 17 3.53 6.34 1.66
CA GLU A 17 3.75 7.68 2.22
C GLU A 17 5.12 7.75 2.92
N LYS A 18 5.42 6.74 3.73
CA LYS A 18 6.70 6.69 4.43
C LYS A 18 7.87 6.62 3.46
N ALA A 19 7.73 5.82 2.40
CA ALA A 19 8.79 5.68 1.40
C ALA A 19 9.05 7.01 0.69
N LEU A 20 8.00 7.75 0.37
CA LEU A 20 8.14 9.05 -0.27
C LEU A 20 8.82 10.07 0.64
N ILE A 21 8.46 10.06 1.91
CA ILE A 21 9.07 10.94 2.89
C ILE A 21 10.56 10.62 3.04
N ILE A 22 10.90 9.34 3.13
CA ILE A 22 12.31 8.93 3.23
C ILE A 22 13.09 9.38 1.99
N ALA A 23 12.44 9.34 0.82
CA ALA A 23 13.08 9.77 -0.42
C ALA A 23 13.21 11.30 -0.52
N GLY A 24 12.65 12.03 0.42
CA GLY A 24 12.77 13.50 0.44
C GLY A 24 11.64 14.22 -0.25
N LEU A 25 10.55 13.52 -0.56
CA LEU A 25 9.41 14.14 -1.21
C LEU A 25 8.34 14.50 -0.18
N ASP A 26 7.60 15.55 -0.47
CA ASP A 26 6.44 15.91 0.35
C ASP A 26 5.21 15.25 -0.27
N PRO A 27 4.63 14.26 0.41
CA PRO A 27 3.49 13.54 -0.17
C PRO A 27 2.23 14.40 -0.31
N PHE A 28 2.17 15.53 0.39
CA PHE A 28 1.01 16.42 0.34
C PHE A 28 1.05 17.38 -0.83
N VAL A 29 2.23 17.59 -1.40
CA VAL A 29 2.39 18.53 -2.52
C VAL A 29 2.49 17.74 -3.80
N GLY A 30 1.59 18.01 -4.73
CA GLY A 30 1.66 17.40 -6.05
C GLY A 30 2.72 18.13 -6.84
N VAL A 31 3.89 17.53 -6.97
CA VAL A 31 5.03 18.17 -7.64
C VAL A 31 4.72 18.49 -9.10
N LEU A 32 3.89 17.69 -9.72
CA LEU A 32 3.52 17.86 -11.13
C LEU A 32 2.30 18.74 -11.31
N HIS A 33 1.74 19.25 -10.22
CA HIS A 33 0.48 19.97 -10.24
C HIS A 33 0.59 21.28 -9.49
N THR A 34 -0.33 22.15 -9.77
CA THR A 34 -0.39 23.44 -9.11
C THR A 34 -0.98 23.29 -7.71
N ASP A 35 -1.14 24.42 -7.05
CA ASP A 35 -1.69 24.49 -5.69
C ASP A 35 -3.12 23.93 -5.59
N ASN A 36 -3.77 23.68 -6.71
CA ASN A 36 -5.10 23.08 -6.71
C ASN A 36 -5.08 21.62 -6.31
N TYR A 37 -3.94 21.00 -6.44
CA TYR A 37 -3.80 19.60 -6.08
C TYR A 37 -3.64 19.53 -4.57
N ASN A 38 -4.63 19.02 -3.91
CA ASN A 38 -4.61 19.02 -2.48
C ASN A 38 -4.34 17.64 -1.90
N LYS A 39 -3.94 17.64 -0.64
CA LYS A 39 -3.87 16.48 0.26
C LYS A 39 -3.31 15.20 -0.33
N LYS A 40 -2.03 14.96 -0.12
CA LYS A 40 -1.40 13.66 -0.39
C LYS A 40 -1.61 13.13 -1.79
N SER A 41 -1.77 14.03 -2.76
CA SER A 41 -2.00 13.64 -4.14
C SER A 41 -0.87 12.81 -4.71
N LEU A 42 0.36 13.10 -4.31
CA LEU A 42 1.49 12.31 -4.79
C LEU A 42 1.40 10.87 -4.28
N VAL A 43 0.97 10.69 -3.02
CA VAL A 43 0.79 9.34 -2.48
C VAL A 43 -0.26 8.58 -3.29
N PHE A 44 -1.38 9.22 -3.60
CA PHE A 44 -2.43 8.58 -4.38
C PHE A 44 -1.94 8.18 -5.78
N ASP A 45 -1.14 9.04 -6.40
CA ASP A 45 -0.63 8.75 -7.73
C ASP A 45 0.35 7.58 -7.71
N VAL A 46 1.20 7.53 -6.71
CA VAL A 46 2.22 6.47 -6.60
C VAL A 46 1.60 5.15 -6.18
N ILE A 47 0.64 5.17 -5.25
CA ILE A 47 0.06 3.94 -4.72
C ILE A 47 -0.67 3.14 -5.79
N GLU A 48 -1.13 3.78 -6.86
CA GLU A 48 -1.80 3.07 -7.93
C GLU A 48 -0.93 1.97 -8.53
N GLN A 49 0.37 2.17 -8.53
CA GLN A 49 1.32 1.18 -9.05
C GLN A 49 1.40 -0.06 -8.17
N TYR A 50 1.01 0.06 -6.91
CA TYR A 50 1.17 -1.03 -5.94
C TYR A 50 -0.15 -1.59 -5.42
N ARG A 51 -1.27 -1.13 -5.97
CA ARG A 51 -2.57 -1.60 -5.52
C ARG A 51 -2.73 -3.10 -5.63
N PHE A 52 -2.05 -3.70 -6.60
CA PHE A 52 -2.13 -5.15 -6.80
C PHE A 52 -1.70 -5.92 -5.55
N ILE A 53 -0.79 -5.37 -4.75
CA ILE A 53 -0.32 -6.03 -3.53
C ILE A 53 -1.48 -6.22 -2.55
N ALA A 54 -2.24 -5.16 -2.31
CA ALA A 54 -3.39 -5.22 -1.41
C ALA A 54 -4.49 -6.12 -1.99
N ILE A 55 -4.79 -5.96 -3.27
CA ILE A 55 -5.85 -6.74 -3.93
C ILE A 55 -5.52 -8.22 -3.88
N ASN A 56 -4.29 -8.60 -4.24
CA ASN A 56 -3.87 -10.00 -4.25
C ASN A 56 -3.87 -10.61 -2.85
N THR A 57 -3.47 -9.83 -1.84
CA THR A 57 -3.46 -10.29 -0.47
C THR A 57 -4.87 -10.63 0.00
N VAL A 58 -5.80 -9.71 -0.19
CA VAL A 58 -7.18 -9.92 0.25
C VAL A 58 -7.84 -11.04 -0.55
N PHE A 59 -7.66 -11.03 -1.86
CA PHE A 59 -8.23 -12.07 -2.71
C PHE A 59 -7.72 -13.46 -2.29
N SER A 60 -6.44 -13.58 -2.01
CA SER A 60 -5.83 -14.84 -1.57
C SER A 60 -6.42 -15.33 -0.26
N LEU A 61 -6.64 -14.42 0.70
CA LEU A 61 -7.23 -14.79 1.99
C LEU A 61 -8.64 -15.34 1.81
N PHE A 62 -9.42 -14.72 0.95
CA PHE A 62 -10.78 -15.18 0.70
C PHE A 62 -10.81 -16.49 -0.10
N SER A 63 -9.99 -16.60 -1.13
CA SER A 63 -9.97 -17.81 -1.97
C SER A 63 -9.44 -19.03 -1.21
N ARG A 64 -8.54 -18.81 -0.25
CA ARG A 64 -8.02 -19.89 0.60
C ARG A 64 -8.93 -20.17 1.80
N LYS A 65 -10.06 -19.49 1.87
CA LYS A 65 -11.03 -19.66 2.94
C LYS A 65 -10.45 -19.42 4.34
N LYS A 66 -9.49 -18.52 4.43
CA LYS A 66 -8.90 -18.15 5.71
C LYS A 66 -9.69 -17.09 6.44
N VAL A 67 -10.60 -16.43 5.74
CA VAL A 67 -11.46 -15.40 6.29
C VAL A 67 -12.84 -16.00 6.55
N ASN A 68 -13.41 -15.69 7.71
CA ASN A 68 -14.76 -16.09 8.03
C ASN A 68 -15.45 -15.01 8.86
N LYS A 69 -16.68 -15.28 9.28
CA LYS A 69 -17.50 -14.27 9.97
C LYS A 69 -16.87 -13.75 11.26
N LYS A 70 -16.03 -14.55 11.91
CA LYS A 70 -15.43 -14.14 13.19
C LYS A 70 -14.44 -13.00 13.03
N HIS A 71 -14.02 -12.70 11.81
CA HIS A 71 -13.06 -11.62 11.53
C HIS A 71 -13.74 -10.27 11.37
N PHE A 72 -15.07 -10.24 11.40
CA PHE A 72 -15.84 -9.01 11.20
C PHE A 72 -16.85 -8.81 12.32
N ASP A 73 -17.07 -7.54 12.64
CA ASP A 73 -18.11 -7.13 13.54
C ASP A 73 -19.24 -6.48 12.73
N LYS A 74 -20.48 -6.80 13.08
CA LYS A 74 -21.62 -6.19 12.42
C LYS A 74 -21.83 -4.79 13.00
N ILE A 75 -21.94 -3.82 12.11
CA ILE A 75 -22.17 -2.43 12.49
C ILE A 75 -23.37 -1.91 11.71
N TYR A 76 -23.85 -0.72 12.09
CA TYR A 76 -24.93 -0.08 11.37
C TYR A 76 -24.46 0.18 9.93
N GLY A 77 -25.20 -0.39 8.99
CA GLY A 77 -24.90 -0.21 7.58
C GLY A 77 -23.91 -1.18 6.98
N GLY A 78 -23.44 -2.20 7.74
CA GLY A 78 -22.54 -3.18 7.15
C GLY A 78 -21.68 -3.92 8.16
N PHE A 79 -20.43 -4.16 7.76
CA PHE A 79 -19.47 -4.91 8.58
C PHE A 79 -18.18 -4.13 8.72
N LYS A 80 -17.55 -4.32 9.86
CA LYS A 80 -16.28 -3.69 10.19
C LYS A 80 -15.27 -4.80 10.49
N LEU A 81 -14.05 -4.66 9.99
CA LEU A 81 -12.98 -5.60 10.28
C LEU A 81 -12.59 -5.48 11.76
N ASN A 82 -12.65 -6.59 12.49
CA ASN A 82 -12.31 -6.55 13.91
C ASN A 82 -10.81 -6.83 14.11
N LYS A 83 -10.40 -6.91 15.40
CA LYS A 83 -8.99 -7.08 15.74
C LYS A 83 -8.41 -8.36 15.13
N GLU A 84 -9.13 -9.47 15.22
CA GLU A 84 -8.66 -10.74 14.64
C GLU A 84 -8.49 -10.63 13.14
N GLY A 85 -9.45 -9.98 12.48
CA GLY A 85 -9.37 -9.76 11.04
C GLY A 85 -8.20 -8.88 10.66
N LYS A 86 -7.92 -7.85 11.45
CA LYS A 86 -6.78 -6.98 11.22
C LYS A 86 -5.46 -7.73 11.36
N VAL A 87 -5.34 -8.57 12.39
CA VAL A 87 -4.13 -9.37 12.59
C VAL A 87 -3.91 -10.32 11.42
N LEU A 88 -4.96 -11.00 10.99
CA LEU A 88 -4.86 -11.91 9.85
C LEU A 88 -4.42 -11.16 8.60
N LEU A 89 -5.05 -10.03 8.31
CA LEU A 89 -4.73 -9.24 7.13
C LEU A 89 -3.31 -8.70 7.18
N LEU A 90 -2.92 -8.13 8.32
CA LEU A 90 -1.59 -7.55 8.48
C LEU A 90 -0.50 -8.60 8.32
N SER A 91 -0.69 -9.79 8.89
CA SER A 91 0.28 -10.88 8.75
C SER A 91 0.48 -11.25 7.30
N SER A 92 -0.63 -11.38 6.55
CA SER A 92 -0.56 -11.75 5.14
C SER A 92 0.03 -10.63 4.28
N LEU A 93 -0.33 -9.39 4.60
CA LEU A 93 0.17 -8.24 3.84
C LEU A 93 1.66 -8.05 4.04
N VAL A 94 2.14 -8.17 5.29
CA VAL A 94 3.56 -8.07 5.60
C VAL A 94 4.33 -9.18 4.87
N GLU A 95 3.79 -10.39 4.87
CA GLU A 95 4.41 -11.51 4.16
C GLU A 95 4.58 -11.18 2.68
N LYS A 96 3.53 -10.61 2.06
CA LYS A 96 3.60 -10.20 0.65
C LYS A 96 4.61 -9.07 0.43
N LEU A 97 4.65 -8.11 1.34
CA LEU A 97 5.56 -6.98 1.23
C LEU A 97 7.02 -7.40 1.41
N GLU A 98 7.26 -8.42 2.22
CA GLU A 98 8.61 -8.90 2.49
C GLU A 98 9.06 -10.02 1.57
N LYS A 99 8.17 -10.51 0.72
CA LYS A 99 8.52 -11.56 -0.23
C LYS A 99 9.49 -11.01 -1.27
N ARG A 100 10.58 -11.72 -1.47
CA ARG A 100 11.59 -11.30 -2.45
C ARG A 100 11.16 -11.71 -3.86
N LYS A 101 11.44 -10.84 -4.79
CA LYS A 101 11.22 -11.13 -6.19
C LYS A 101 12.31 -10.48 -7.04
N LYS A 102 12.46 -10.96 -8.25
CA LYS A 102 13.47 -10.43 -9.15
C LYS A 102 13.06 -9.03 -9.65
N TYR A 103 13.97 -8.09 -9.50
CA TYR A 103 13.76 -6.73 -9.95
C TYR A 103 15.09 -6.18 -10.45
N ASN A 104 15.17 -5.91 -11.74
CA ASN A 104 16.42 -5.44 -12.39
C ASN A 104 17.62 -6.33 -12.08
N GLY A 105 17.39 -7.66 -12.08
CA GLY A 105 18.46 -8.64 -11.85
C GLY A 105 18.82 -8.88 -10.41
N ARG A 106 18.11 -8.27 -9.46
CA ARG A 106 18.36 -8.43 -8.04
C ARG A 106 17.12 -8.95 -7.34
N LEU A 107 17.33 -9.65 -6.23
CA LEU A 107 16.22 -10.12 -5.40
C LEU A 107 15.91 -9.04 -4.37
N LEU A 108 14.75 -8.42 -4.51
CA LEU A 108 14.30 -7.36 -3.63
C LEU A 108 12.92 -7.67 -3.09
N THR A 109 12.63 -7.19 -1.89
CA THR A 109 11.29 -7.28 -1.34
C THR A 109 10.42 -6.21 -2.01
N ASN A 110 9.10 -6.35 -1.90
CA ASN A 110 8.21 -5.31 -2.41
C ASN A 110 8.44 -3.98 -1.70
N LEU A 111 8.77 -4.01 -0.40
CA LEU A 111 9.09 -2.78 0.32
C LEU A 111 10.34 -2.10 -0.26
N ASP A 112 11.35 -2.89 -0.58
CA ASP A 112 12.58 -2.35 -1.18
C ASP A 112 12.30 -1.73 -2.55
N ILE A 113 11.44 -2.38 -3.33
CA ILE A 113 11.07 -1.87 -4.64
C ILE A 113 10.34 -0.54 -4.51
N ILE A 114 9.39 -0.46 -3.58
CA ILE A 114 8.66 0.79 -3.33
C ILE A 114 9.63 1.90 -2.94
N GLN A 115 10.58 1.61 -2.05
CA GLN A 115 11.54 2.61 -1.63
C GLN A 115 12.46 3.02 -2.78
N HIS A 116 12.94 2.05 -3.55
CA HIS A 116 13.81 2.32 -4.68
C HIS A 116 13.12 3.19 -5.74
N GLU A 117 11.88 2.86 -6.08
CA GLU A 117 11.12 3.62 -7.06
C GLU A 117 10.75 5.00 -6.54
N SER A 118 10.57 5.13 -5.22
CA SER A 118 10.34 6.44 -4.62
C SER A 118 11.56 7.33 -4.76
N HIS A 119 12.76 6.78 -4.57
CA HIS A 119 14.00 7.53 -4.78
C HIS A 119 14.20 7.88 -6.25
N GLN A 120 13.86 6.98 -7.16
CA GLN A 120 13.94 7.28 -8.59
C GLN A 120 13.01 8.43 -8.96
N LEU A 121 11.81 8.41 -8.41
CA LEU A 121 10.85 9.49 -8.64
C LEU A 121 11.39 10.82 -8.11
N ALA A 122 11.97 10.80 -6.90
CA ALA A 122 12.55 12.00 -6.31
C ALA A 122 13.65 12.56 -7.20
N ASN A 123 14.55 11.68 -7.67
CA ASN A 123 15.64 12.10 -8.54
C ASN A 123 15.12 12.69 -9.85
N PHE A 124 14.11 12.08 -10.41
CA PHE A 124 13.49 12.58 -11.64
C PHE A 124 12.90 13.98 -11.44
N LEU A 125 12.16 14.15 -10.34
CA LEU A 125 11.47 15.41 -10.09
C LEU A 125 12.41 16.57 -9.78
N ILE A 126 13.59 16.29 -9.22
CA ILE A 126 14.57 17.35 -8.95
C ILE A 126 15.60 17.47 -10.07
N GLY A 127 15.42 16.73 -11.16
CA GLY A 127 16.26 16.85 -12.34
C GLY A 127 17.59 16.11 -12.30
N LYS A 128 17.76 15.21 -11.35
CA LYS A 128 18.98 14.41 -11.28
C LYS A 128 18.91 13.12 -12.07
N GLU A 129 17.69 12.74 -12.38
CA GLU A 129 17.43 11.56 -13.15
C GLU A 129 18.26 10.36 -12.82
#